data_1eac213d147873e3293d02d3e1ccceb4
#
_entry.id   1eac213d147873e3293d02d3e1ccceb4
#
_cell.length_a   1.000
_cell.length_b   1.000
_cell.length_c   1.000
_cell.angle_alpha   90.00
_cell.angle_beta   90.00
_cell.angle_gamma   90.00
#
_symmetry.space_group_name_H-M   'P 1'
#
loop_
_entity.id
_entity.type
_entity.pdbx_description
1 polymer ?
#
loop_
_entity_poly.entity_id
_entity_poly.type
_entity_poly.pdbx_seq_one_letter_code
_entity_poly.pdbx_strand_id
1 'polypeptide(L)'
;MEQILKYLQEAHPKPDPLLLELEDHGRRDGIPVVSRETGRLLSTIVHAMQATRILEIGTAYGYSTLWMALAQPRIGRIWTIDPDIRRTEIALSYFRRAEEDDFIEVFNTPALELLENFTHRNLDVVFIDANKAEYRAYLDLAVPMLKLSGLVIVDDCLSDLDAMRSFNEYFLNHPDLDATILPLGNGTGIGARKR
;
A
#
# COMPACT_ATOMS: atom_id res chain seq x y z
N MET A 1 20.11 14.24 1.84
CA MET A 1 18.89 13.43 2.05
C MET A 1 18.64 13.19 3.55
N GLU A 2 19.62 12.67 4.28
CA GLU A 2 19.49 12.35 5.72
C GLU A 2 19.04 13.53 6.60
N GLN A 3 19.59 14.73 6.40
CA GLN A 3 19.16 15.93 7.15
C GLN A 3 17.69 16.30 6.87
N ILE A 4 17.22 16.10 5.64
CA ILE A 4 15.83 16.38 5.26
C ILE A 4 14.90 15.38 5.96
N LEU A 5 15.23 14.08 5.92
CA LEU A 5 14.46 13.04 6.61
C LEU A 5 14.39 13.29 8.11
N LYS A 6 15.53 13.65 8.74
CA LYS A 6 15.56 14.00 10.16
C LYS A 6 14.65 15.18 10.48
N TYR A 7 14.73 16.27 9.69
CA TYR A 7 13.85 17.42 9.86
C TYR A 7 12.36 17.02 9.74
N LEU A 8 12.01 16.21 8.73
CA LEU A 8 10.62 15.76 8.55
C LEU A 8 10.14 14.90 9.71
N GLN A 9 10.99 14.01 10.23
CA GLN A 9 10.65 13.19 11.41
C GLN A 9 10.40 14.04 12.67
N GLU A 10 11.15 15.14 12.84
CA GLU A 10 10.97 16.08 13.95
C GLU A 10 9.75 17.00 13.75
N ALA A 11 9.49 17.42 12.51
CA ALA A 11 8.42 18.37 12.16
C ALA A 11 7.03 17.73 12.10
N HIS A 12 6.95 16.48 11.70
CA HIS A 12 5.67 15.78 11.63
C HIS A 12 5.10 15.45 13.01
N PRO A 13 3.77 15.49 13.20
CA PRO A 13 3.14 14.93 14.39
C PRO A 13 3.54 13.47 14.60
N LYS A 14 3.63 13.03 15.85
CA LYS A 14 3.89 11.61 16.13
C LYS A 14 2.76 10.76 15.54
N PRO A 15 3.09 9.62 14.89
CA PRO A 15 2.08 8.65 14.49
C PRO A 15 1.28 8.13 15.70
N ASP A 16 0.16 7.47 15.42
CA ASP A 16 -0.60 6.74 16.41
C ASP A 16 0.35 5.79 17.19
N PRO A 17 0.23 5.67 18.52
CA PRO A 17 1.08 4.76 19.31
C PRO A 17 1.07 3.31 18.81
N LEU A 18 -0.06 2.84 18.28
CA LEU A 18 -0.19 1.49 17.76
C LEU A 18 0.62 1.29 16.46
N LEU A 19 0.68 2.31 15.60
CA LEU A 19 1.55 2.31 14.43
C LEU A 19 3.03 2.25 14.81
N LEU A 20 3.43 2.98 15.86
CA LEU A 20 4.81 2.93 16.35
C LEU A 20 5.17 1.55 16.92
N GLU A 21 4.26 0.94 17.67
CA GLU A 21 4.43 -0.41 18.21
C GLU A 21 4.55 -1.44 17.08
N LEU A 22 3.69 -1.35 16.07
CA LEU A 22 3.68 -2.25 14.92
C LEU A 22 4.96 -2.12 14.07
N GLU A 23 5.44 -0.90 13.85
CA GLU A 23 6.72 -0.65 13.18
C GLU A 23 7.88 -1.30 13.94
N ASP A 24 7.93 -1.13 15.27
CA ASP A 24 8.95 -1.73 16.12
C ASP A 24 8.85 -3.27 16.16
N HIS A 25 7.63 -3.82 16.08
CA HIS A 25 7.41 -5.25 15.99
C HIS A 25 7.97 -5.80 14.66
N GLY A 26 7.60 -5.22 13.54
CA GLY A 26 8.15 -5.61 12.23
C GLY A 26 9.68 -5.54 12.20
N ARG A 27 10.26 -4.47 12.74
CA ARG A 27 11.72 -4.30 12.80
C ARG A 27 12.40 -5.41 13.60
N ARG A 28 11.85 -5.78 14.76
CA ARG A 28 12.40 -6.85 15.62
C ARG A 28 12.39 -8.22 14.93
N ASP A 29 11.33 -8.49 14.16
CA ASP A 29 11.15 -9.76 13.47
C ASP A 29 11.79 -9.79 12.07
N GLY A 30 12.42 -8.67 11.65
CA GLY A 30 13.04 -8.55 10.32
C GLY A 30 12.02 -8.51 9.18
N ILE A 31 10.77 -8.14 9.47
CA ILE A 31 9.73 -7.94 8.46
C ILE A 31 9.83 -6.51 7.95
N PRO A 32 10.05 -6.31 6.64
CA PRO A 32 10.08 -4.96 6.07
C PRO A 32 8.70 -4.30 6.19
N VAL A 33 8.71 -3.03 6.54
CA VAL A 33 7.53 -2.17 6.53
C VAL A 33 7.84 -0.92 5.72
N VAL A 34 6.85 -0.32 5.11
CA VAL A 34 7.00 0.94 4.38
C VAL A 34 7.57 2.04 5.28
N SER A 35 8.22 3.04 4.70
CA SER A 35 8.69 4.19 5.46
C SER A 35 7.51 4.94 6.11
N ARG A 36 7.77 5.67 7.21
CA ARG A 36 6.74 6.53 7.82
C ARG A 36 6.22 7.58 6.85
N GLU A 37 7.08 8.07 5.98
CA GLU A 37 6.74 9.03 4.94
C GLU A 37 5.79 8.42 3.91
N THR A 38 6.04 7.17 3.48
CA THR A 38 5.12 6.42 2.61
C THR A 38 3.77 6.18 3.32
N GLY A 39 3.78 5.77 4.59
CA GLY A 39 2.56 5.60 5.38
C GLY A 39 1.74 6.90 5.48
N ARG A 40 2.39 8.04 5.71
CA ARG A 40 1.74 9.36 5.72
C ARG A 40 1.17 9.75 4.36
N LEU A 41 1.88 9.45 3.28
CA LEU A 41 1.40 9.69 1.93
C LEU A 41 0.13 8.87 1.67
N LEU A 42 0.13 7.58 2.01
CA LEU A 42 -1.05 6.71 1.88
C LEU A 42 -2.23 7.27 2.67
N SER A 43 -2.03 7.61 3.94
CA SER A 43 -3.06 8.24 4.79
C SER A 43 -3.58 9.55 4.20
N THR A 44 -2.69 10.43 3.71
CA THR A 44 -3.07 11.71 3.09
C THR A 44 -3.90 11.50 1.83
N ILE A 45 -3.51 10.55 0.97
CA ILE A 45 -4.24 10.21 -0.27
C ILE A 45 -5.63 9.67 0.07
N VAL A 46 -5.70 8.67 0.98
CA VAL A 46 -6.97 8.07 1.40
C VAL A 46 -7.92 9.13 1.95
N HIS A 47 -7.42 10.01 2.80
CA HIS A 47 -8.22 11.11 3.36
C HIS A 47 -8.64 12.14 2.30
N ALA A 48 -7.72 12.59 1.45
CA ALA A 48 -8.02 13.60 0.41
C ALA A 48 -9.02 13.10 -0.63
N MET A 49 -8.94 11.81 -0.99
CA MET A 49 -9.86 11.17 -1.94
C MET A 49 -11.17 10.73 -1.28
N GLN A 50 -11.27 10.74 0.06
CA GLN A 50 -12.35 10.10 0.81
C GLN A 50 -12.53 8.65 0.33
N ALA A 51 -11.40 7.94 0.19
CA ALA A 51 -11.36 6.62 -0.40
C ALA A 51 -12.11 5.61 0.49
N THR A 52 -13.02 4.86 -0.12
CA THR A 52 -13.86 3.87 0.56
C THR A 52 -13.66 2.45 0.03
N ARG A 53 -12.93 2.30 -1.07
CA ARG A 53 -12.70 1.02 -1.74
C ARG A 53 -11.21 0.88 -2.05
N ILE A 54 -10.50 0.21 -1.14
CA ILE A 54 -9.04 0.10 -1.19
C ILE A 54 -8.66 -1.37 -1.35
N LEU A 55 -7.76 -1.65 -2.28
CA LEU A 55 -7.13 -2.96 -2.44
C LEU A 55 -5.65 -2.83 -2.11
N GLU A 56 -5.14 -3.72 -1.28
CA GLU A 56 -3.73 -3.82 -0.95
C GLU A 56 -3.18 -5.20 -1.33
N ILE A 57 -2.02 -5.21 -1.98
CA ILE A 57 -1.27 -6.42 -2.35
C ILE A 57 0.03 -6.42 -1.54
N GLY A 58 0.07 -7.25 -0.50
CA GLY A 58 1.14 -7.30 0.50
C GLY A 58 0.69 -6.76 1.86
N THR A 59 0.05 -7.61 2.69
CA THR A 59 -0.39 -7.24 4.05
C THR A 59 0.76 -7.22 5.03
N ALA A 60 1.64 -8.23 4.98
CA ALA A 60 2.66 -8.49 6.00
C ALA A 60 2.07 -8.41 7.43
N TYR A 61 2.60 -7.52 8.29
CA TYR A 61 2.08 -7.27 9.65
C TYR A 61 0.98 -6.19 9.68
N GLY A 62 0.57 -5.66 8.50
CA GLY A 62 -0.56 -4.71 8.37
C GLY A 62 -0.22 -3.26 8.63
N TYR A 63 1.06 -2.86 8.54
CA TYR A 63 1.47 -1.48 8.84
C TYR A 63 0.89 -0.47 7.85
N SER A 64 1.05 -0.68 6.56
CA SER A 64 0.44 0.13 5.49
C SER A 64 -1.08 0.07 5.52
N THR A 65 -1.63 -1.13 5.74
CA THR A 65 -3.08 -1.34 5.91
C THR A 65 -3.64 -0.44 7.01
N LEU A 66 -2.97 -0.41 8.17
CA LEU A 66 -3.42 0.38 9.32
C LEU A 66 -3.31 1.90 9.08
N TRP A 67 -2.26 2.37 8.37
CA TRP A 67 -2.18 3.76 7.93
C TRP A 67 -3.35 4.18 7.06
N MET A 68 -3.80 3.30 6.14
CA MET A 68 -4.95 3.55 5.28
C MET A 68 -6.27 3.45 6.04
N ALA A 69 -6.42 2.45 6.91
CA ALA A 69 -7.63 2.22 7.69
C ALA A 69 -7.97 3.39 8.62
N LEU A 70 -6.97 3.91 9.34
CA LEU A 70 -7.15 5.07 10.24
C LEU A 70 -7.51 6.36 9.49
N ALA A 71 -7.31 6.41 8.18
CA ALA A 71 -7.62 7.59 7.35
C ALA A 71 -8.90 7.46 6.54
N GLN A 72 -9.43 6.24 6.36
CA GLN A 72 -10.62 6.02 5.54
C GLN A 72 -11.91 6.44 6.26
N PRO A 73 -12.96 6.84 5.53
CA PRO A 73 -14.30 7.00 6.10
C PRO A 73 -14.83 5.70 6.69
N ARG A 74 -15.61 5.76 7.77
CA ARG A 74 -16.20 4.59 8.47
C ARG A 74 -17.16 3.73 7.63
N ILE A 75 -17.40 4.09 6.39
CA ILE A 75 -18.16 3.30 5.40
C ILE A 75 -17.22 2.57 4.42
N GLY A 76 -15.92 2.77 4.57
CA GLY A 76 -14.90 2.22 3.69
C GLY A 76 -14.63 0.73 3.94
N ARG A 77 -13.98 0.09 2.97
CA ARG A 77 -13.50 -1.29 3.05
C ARG A 77 -12.11 -1.38 2.44
N ILE A 78 -11.21 -2.05 3.14
CA ILE A 78 -9.89 -2.44 2.64
C ILE A 78 -9.90 -3.96 2.43
N TRP A 79 -9.52 -4.39 1.25
CA TRP A 79 -9.19 -5.78 0.91
C TRP A 79 -7.68 -5.88 0.85
N THR A 80 -7.09 -6.73 1.68
CA THR A 80 -5.63 -6.89 1.74
C THR A 80 -5.23 -8.35 1.58
N ILE A 81 -4.13 -8.61 0.87
CA ILE A 81 -3.75 -9.94 0.41
C ILE A 81 -2.33 -10.26 0.88
N ASP A 82 -2.15 -11.39 1.56
CA ASP A 82 -0.84 -11.95 1.86
C ASP A 82 -0.96 -13.48 2.04
N PRO A 83 -0.13 -14.28 1.35
CA PRO A 83 -0.19 -15.75 1.47
C PRO A 83 0.30 -16.27 2.82
N ASP A 84 1.07 -15.50 3.61
CA ASP A 84 1.59 -15.96 4.90
C ASP A 84 0.59 -15.69 6.04
N ILE A 85 -0.17 -16.73 6.38
CA ILE A 85 -1.18 -16.66 7.47
C ILE A 85 -0.57 -16.25 8.82
N ARG A 86 0.69 -16.58 9.10
CA ARG A 86 1.33 -16.21 10.38
C ARG A 86 1.55 -14.71 10.47
N ARG A 87 1.84 -14.06 9.34
CA ARG A 87 1.97 -12.60 9.27
C ARG A 87 0.61 -11.93 9.42
N THR A 88 -0.39 -12.42 8.72
CA THR A 88 -1.72 -11.83 8.76
C THR A 88 -2.45 -12.05 10.08
N GLU A 89 -2.17 -13.13 10.82
CA GLU A 89 -2.65 -13.29 12.20
C GLU A 89 -2.14 -12.19 13.13
N ILE A 90 -0.87 -11.77 12.96
CA ILE A 90 -0.31 -10.63 13.67
C ILE A 90 -1.03 -9.35 13.23
N ALA A 91 -1.20 -9.12 11.91
CA ALA A 91 -1.91 -7.97 11.38
C ALA A 91 -3.34 -7.86 11.97
N LEU A 92 -4.10 -8.96 11.95
CA LEU A 92 -5.45 -9.03 12.52
C LEU A 92 -5.48 -8.65 14.02
N SER A 93 -4.43 -9.00 14.79
CA SER A 93 -4.35 -8.60 16.19
C SER A 93 -4.23 -7.07 16.37
N TYR A 94 -3.47 -6.42 15.49
CA TYR A 94 -3.35 -4.97 15.47
C TYR A 94 -4.61 -4.28 14.96
N PHE A 95 -5.27 -4.83 13.94
CA PHE A 95 -6.53 -4.29 13.41
C PHE A 95 -7.63 -4.28 14.47
N ARG A 96 -7.78 -5.37 15.26
CA ARG A 96 -8.71 -5.42 16.39
C ARG A 96 -8.38 -4.39 17.46
N ARG A 97 -7.11 -4.22 17.80
CA ARG A 97 -6.66 -3.23 18.80
C ARG A 97 -6.89 -1.80 18.35
N ALA A 98 -6.90 -1.57 17.04
CA ALA A 98 -7.23 -0.29 16.43
C ALA A 98 -8.75 -0.08 16.23
N GLU A 99 -9.58 -1.10 16.50
CA GLU A 99 -11.03 -1.10 16.22
C GLU A 99 -11.33 -0.87 14.73
N GLU A 100 -10.44 -1.41 13.84
CA GLU A 100 -10.55 -1.28 12.39
C GLU A 100 -10.84 -2.63 11.68
N ASP A 101 -10.88 -3.75 12.40
CA ASP A 101 -11.05 -5.10 11.83
C ASP A 101 -12.38 -5.30 11.10
N ASP A 102 -13.43 -4.59 11.49
CA ASP A 102 -14.72 -4.59 10.78
C ASP A 102 -14.63 -3.97 9.37
N PHE A 103 -13.60 -3.17 9.09
CA PHE A 103 -13.40 -2.46 7.82
C PHE A 103 -12.31 -3.08 6.94
N ILE A 104 -11.64 -4.13 7.43
CA ILE A 104 -10.52 -4.78 6.75
C ILE A 104 -10.85 -6.25 6.52
N GLU A 105 -10.75 -6.70 5.28
CA GLU A 105 -10.89 -8.10 4.89
C GLU A 105 -9.54 -8.63 4.41
N VAL A 106 -9.04 -9.70 5.06
CA VAL A 106 -7.73 -10.29 4.79
C VAL A 106 -7.87 -11.58 4.00
N PHE A 107 -7.16 -11.70 2.88
CA PHE A 107 -7.12 -12.89 2.05
C PHE A 107 -5.76 -13.58 2.16
N ASN A 108 -5.76 -14.82 2.65
CA ASN A 108 -4.55 -15.64 2.76
C ASN A 108 -4.40 -16.55 1.53
N THR A 109 -4.04 -15.95 0.40
CA THR A 109 -3.85 -16.64 -0.87
C THR A 109 -2.78 -15.90 -1.70
N PRO A 110 -2.13 -16.55 -2.68
CA PRO A 110 -1.29 -15.85 -3.65
C PRO A 110 -2.08 -14.74 -4.37
N ALA A 111 -1.47 -13.56 -4.48
CA ALA A 111 -2.19 -12.37 -4.96
C ALA A 111 -2.71 -12.53 -6.40
N LEU A 112 -1.93 -13.15 -7.30
CA LEU A 112 -2.38 -13.38 -8.69
C LEU A 112 -3.62 -14.25 -8.74
N GLU A 113 -3.68 -15.32 -7.94
CA GLU A 113 -4.83 -16.21 -7.87
C GLU A 113 -6.11 -15.47 -7.45
N LEU A 114 -6.01 -14.61 -6.43
CA LEU A 114 -7.15 -13.80 -5.99
C LEU A 114 -7.53 -12.77 -7.05
N LEU A 115 -6.56 -12.02 -7.60
CA LEU A 115 -6.81 -10.92 -8.52
C LEU A 115 -7.52 -11.37 -9.80
N GLU A 116 -7.22 -12.55 -10.33
CA GLU A 116 -7.91 -13.12 -11.50
C GLU A 116 -9.41 -13.30 -11.25
N ASN A 117 -9.80 -13.59 -10.01
CA ASN A 117 -11.18 -13.86 -9.60
C ASN A 117 -11.80 -12.73 -8.77
N PHE A 118 -11.06 -11.64 -8.51
CA PHE A 118 -11.51 -10.53 -7.67
C PHE A 118 -12.62 -9.75 -8.36
N THR A 119 -13.79 -9.73 -7.74
CA THR A 119 -15.02 -9.17 -8.36
C THR A 119 -15.27 -7.72 -8.07
N HIS A 120 -14.60 -7.15 -7.05
CA HIS A 120 -14.78 -5.75 -6.71
C HIS A 120 -14.18 -4.84 -7.79
N ARG A 121 -14.90 -3.80 -8.14
CA ARG A 121 -14.53 -2.81 -9.17
C ARG A 121 -14.77 -1.41 -8.63
N ASN A 122 -14.40 -0.41 -9.40
CA ASN A 122 -14.46 1.00 -9.01
C ASN A 122 -13.67 1.26 -7.72
N LEU A 123 -12.47 0.67 -7.63
CA LEU A 123 -11.56 0.91 -6.52
C LEU A 123 -11.08 2.35 -6.55
N ASP A 124 -11.01 2.97 -5.37
CA ASP A 124 -10.45 4.32 -5.20
C ASP A 124 -8.93 4.28 -5.22
N VAL A 125 -8.35 3.30 -4.51
CA VAL A 125 -6.91 3.13 -4.36
C VAL A 125 -6.56 1.65 -4.48
N VAL A 126 -5.47 1.37 -5.18
CA VAL A 126 -4.75 0.10 -5.13
C VAL A 126 -3.34 0.37 -4.64
N PHE A 127 -2.90 -0.34 -3.61
CA PHE A 127 -1.53 -0.29 -3.11
C PHE A 127 -0.81 -1.62 -3.38
N ILE A 128 0.40 -1.55 -3.95
CA ILE A 128 1.20 -2.72 -4.33
C ILE A 128 2.54 -2.64 -3.59
N ASP A 129 2.77 -3.59 -2.68
CA ASP A 129 4.02 -3.77 -1.94
C ASP A 129 4.22 -5.25 -1.59
N ALA A 130 4.53 -6.07 -2.60
CA ALA A 130 4.65 -7.53 -2.45
C ALA A 130 5.85 -8.10 -3.23
N ASN A 131 5.68 -9.21 -3.94
CA ASN A 131 6.72 -9.83 -4.75
C ASN A 131 7.03 -9.01 -6.01
N LYS A 132 8.20 -8.37 -6.04
CA LYS A 132 8.62 -7.47 -7.13
C LYS A 132 8.66 -8.14 -8.51
N ALA A 133 8.92 -9.44 -8.56
CA ALA A 133 8.90 -10.18 -9.82
C ALA A 133 7.50 -10.26 -10.48
N GLU A 134 6.45 -10.01 -9.69
CA GLU A 134 5.06 -10.08 -10.14
C GLU A 134 4.40 -8.68 -10.29
N TYR A 135 5.11 -7.59 -10.01
CA TYR A 135 4.58 -6.22 -10.02
C TYR A 135 3.87 -5.85 -11.31
N ARG A 136 4.43 -6.26 -12.47
CA ARG A 136 3.77 -6.01 -13.76
C ARG A 136 2.43 -6.73 -13.85
N ALA A 137 2.36 -8.00 -13.46
CA ALA A 137 1.12 -8.77 -13.48
C ALA A 137 0.09 -8.20 -12.50
N TYR A 138 0.52 -7.78 -11.30
CA TYR A 138 -0.37 -7.08 -10.36
C TYR A 138 -0.94 -5.80 -10.97
N LEU A 139 -0.10 -4.99 -11.62
CA LEU A 139 -0.53 -3.75 -12.24
C LEU A 139 -1.54 -4.01 -13.37
N ASP A 140 -1.26 -4.98 -14.25
CA ASP A 140 -2.12 -5.34 -15.39
C ASP A 140 -3.52 -5.79 -14.93
N LEU A 141 -3.60 -6.51 -13.79
CA LEU A 141 -4.86 -6.96 -13.21
C LEU A 141 -5.57 -5.85 -12.42
N ALA A 142 -4.82 -4.99 -11.69
CA ALA A 142 -5.40 -4.02 -10.79
C ALA A 142 -5.89 -2.73 -11.48
N VAL A 143 -5.17 -2.23 -12.49
CA VAL A 143 -5.55 -0.97 -13.18
C VAL A 143 -6.97 -1.00 -13.73
N PRO A 144 -7.46 -2.09 -14.38
CA PRO A 144 -8.85 -2.16 -14.84
C PRO A 144 -9.89 -2.14 -13.73
N MET A 145 -9.49 -2.45 -12.48
CA MET A 145 -10.39 -2.45 -11.31
C MET A 145 -10.59 -1.05 -10.72
N LEU A 146 -9.67 -0.11 -10.97
CA LEU A 146 -9.77 1.26 -10.50
C LEU A 146 -10.97 1.99 -11.14
N LYS A 147 -11.58 2.92 -10.43
CA LYS A 147 -12.46 3.94 -11.02
C LYS A 147 -11.64 4.93 -11.85
N LEU A 148 -12.28 5.73 -12.72
CA LEU A 148 -11.61 6.88 -13.33
C LEU A 148 -11.10 7.82 -12.25
N SER A 149 -9.87 8.32 -12.40
CA SER A 149 -9.14 9.10 -11.40
C SER A 149 -8.83 8.32 -10.09
N GLY A 150 -9.06 7.01 -10.05
CA GLY A 150 -8.55 6.15 -8.98
C GLY A 150 -7.03 6.02 -9.09
N LEU A 151 -6.38 5.75 -7.98
CA LEU A 151 -4.92 5.72 -7.89
C LEU A 151 -4.39 4.29 -7.70
N VAL A 152 -3.34 3.96 -8.44
CA VAL A 152 -2.44 2.87 -8.07
C VAL A 152 -1.17 3.46 -7.47
N ILE A 153 -0.76 2.93 -6.32
CA ILE A 153 0.45 3.32 -5.61
C ILE A 153 1.32 2.08 -5.49
N VAL A 154 2.60 2.21 -5.82
CA VAL A 154 3.55 1.08 -5.83
C VAL A 154 4.75 1.46 -4.98
N ASP A 155 5.08 0.66 -3.96
CA ASP A 155 6.31 0.91 -3.18
C ASP A 155 7.53 0.20 -3.79
N ASP A 156 8.71 0.55 -3.27
CA ASP A 156 10.00 -0.05 -3.63
C ASP A 156 10.44 0.13 -5.10
N CYS A 157 9.88 1.09 -5.84
CA CYS A 157 10.26 1.35 -7.23
C CYS A 157 11.75 1.67 -7.45
N LEU A 158 12.46 2.14 -6.42
CA LEU A 158 13.88 2.52 -6.48
C LEU A 158 14.77 1.67 -5.54
N SER A 159 14.23 0.59 -4.97
CA SER A 159 14.97 -0.30 -4.04
C SER A 159 16.14 -1.03 -4.70
N ASP A 160 15.99 -1.40 -5.97
CA ASP A 160 17.03 -1.96 -6.84
C ASP A 160 16.78 -1.43 -8.25
N LEU A 161 17.61 -0.46 -8.67
CA LEU A 161 17.42 0.26 -9.93
C LEU A 161 17.53 -0.64 -11.16
N ASP A 162 18.35 -1.66 -11.13
CA ASP A 162 18.53 -2.55 -12.27
C ASP A 162 17.37 -3.56 -12.35
N ALA A 163 16.99 -4.16 -11.25
CA ALA A 163 15.86 -5.08 -11.18
C ALA A 163 14.52 -4.40 -11.50
N MET A 164 14.32 -3.17 -11.01
CA MET A 164 13.07 -2.44 -11.18
C MET A 164 12.97 -1.63 -12.48
N ARG A 165 14.06 -1.47 -13.23
CA ARG A 165 14.10 -0.65 -14.46
C ARG A 165 12.97 -0.97 -15.43
N SER A 166 12.81 -2.23 -15.79
CA SER A 166 11.79 -2.66 -16.77
C SER A 166 10.37 -2.40 -16.27
N PHE A 167 10.12 -2.63 -14.98
CA PHE A 167 8.83 -2.32 -14.38
C PHE A 167 8.58 -0.81 -14.34
N ASN A 168 9.55 -0.01 -13.92
CA ASN A 168 9.44 1.45 -13.84
C ASN A 168 9.16 2.07 -15.21
N GLU A 169 9.86 1.61 -16.27
CA GLU A 169 9.60 2.04 -17.64
C GLU A 169 8.17 1.69 -18.07
N TYR A 170 7.71 0.47 -17.76
CA TYR A 170 6.35 0.03 -18.06
C TYR A 170 5.30 0.86 -17.31
N PHE A 171 5.48 1.07 -16.01
CA PHE A 171 4.59 1.84 -15.15
C PHE A 171 4.45 3.29 -15.62
N LEU A 172 5.59 3.96 -15.87
CA LEU A 172 5.61 5.37 -16.31
C LEU A 172 5.00 5.59 -17.70
N ASN A 173 5.04 4.57 -18.57
CA ASN A 173 4.49 4.64 -19.92
C ASN A 173 3.17 3.88 -20.08
N HIS A 174 2.53 3.49 -18.97
CA HIS A 174 1.28 2.72 -19.03
C HIS A 174 0.18 3.54 -19.74
N PRO A 175 -0.52 2.97 -20.76
CA PRO A 175 -1.45 3.71 -21.60
C PRO A 175 -2.63 4.31 -20.83
N ASP A 176 -3.06 3.66 -19.75
CA ASP A 176 -4.23 4.06 -18.97
C ASP A 176 -3.88 4.84 -17.69
N LEU A 177 -2.60 5.10 -17.43
CA LEU A 177 -2.16 5.83 -16.24
C LEU A 177 -1.49 7.17 -16.61
N ASP A 178 -1.73 8.16 -15.79
CA ASP A 178 -0.84 9.31 -15.62
C ASP A 178 0.02 9.05 -14.40
N ALA A 179 1.30 8.73 -14.62
CA ALA A 179 2.16 8.12 -13.61
C ALA A 179 3.46 8.89 -13.35
N THR A 180 3.92 8.83 -12.10
CA THR A 180 5.21 9.37 -11.66
C THR A 180 5.83 8.49 -10.59
N ILE A 181 7.14 8.59 -10.38
CA ILE A 181 7.86 7.95 -9.27
C ILE A 181 8.50 9.03 -8.40
N LEU A 182 8.17 9.02 -7.13
CA LEU A 182 8.71 9.94 -6.12
C LEU A 182 9.87 9.28 -5.37
N PRO A 183 10.95 10.01 -5.05
CA PRO A 183 12.05 9.49 -4.24
C PRO A 183 11.68 9.50 -2.73
N LEU A 184 10.58 8.82 -2.38
CA LEU A 184 10.04 8.67 -1.05
C LEU A 184 10.25 7.22 -0.59
N GLY A 185 10.79 7.02 0.63
CA GLY A 185 11.21 5.68 1.05
C GLY A 185 12.20 5.06 0.06
N ASN A 186 11.92 3.86 -0.37
CA ASN A 186 12.66 3.15 -1.44
C ASN A 186 12.10 3.44 -2.84
N GLY A 187 11.41 4.58 -3.01
CA GLY A 187 10.78 4.98 -4.26
C GLY A 187 9.30 4.58 -4.34
N THR A 188 8.41 5.58 -4.29
CA THR A 188 6.96 5.36 -4.37
C THR A 188 6.42 5.83 -5.71
N GLY A 189 5.92 4.90 -6.52
CA GLY A 189 5.20 5.16 -7.76
C GLY A 189 3.75 5.55 -7.48
N ILE A 190 3.23 6.54 -8.19
CA ILE A 190 1.81 6.94 -8.15
C ILE A 190 1.30 7.07 -9.58
N GLY A 191 0.21 6.38 -9.90
CA GLY A 191 -0.45 6.45 -11.19
C GLY A 191 -1.95 6.70 -11.04
N ALA A 192 -2.47 7.73 -11.69
CA ALA A 192 -3.90 8.01 -11.75
C ALA A 192 -4.51 7.39 -13.00
N ARG A 193 -5.61 6.63 -12.86
CA ARG A 193 -6.33 6.07 -14.00
C ARG A 193 -7.01 7.17 -14.81
N LYS A 194 -6.67 7.30 -16.09
CA LYS A 194 -7.16 8.33 -16.98
C LYS A 194 -8.22 7.86 -18.00
N ARG A 195 -8.42 6.54 -18.17
CA ARG A 195 -9.45 5.94 -19.04
C ARG A 195 -9.69 4.45 -18.74
#